data_787964bfb3079fc67a9d954552d54253
#
_entry.id   787964bfb3079fc67a9d954552d54253
#
_cell.length_a   1.000
_cell.length_b   1.000
_cell.length_c   1.000
_cell.angle_alpha   90.00
_cell.angle_beta   90.00
_cell.angle_gamma   90.00
#
_symmetry.space_group_name_H-M   'P 1'
#
loop_
_entity.id
_entity.type
_entity.pdbx_description
1 polymer ?
#
loop_
_entity_poly.entity_id
_entity_poly.type
_entity_poly.pdbx_seq_one_letter_code
_entity_poly.pdbx_strand_id
1 'polypeptide(L)'
;KKQPLFEKSSAKNVRYVIEDNFFTFWFRFIYKYSYMLEIENYESVKTIINRDYETFSGLMLERYFRRVLIERQAYTRIGGWWDRKGENEIDIVAENELDEEATFFEVKRKADNIDMKVLENKAAAFLRATGEFKGYKISYKGLSMDDM
;
A
#
# COMPACT_ATOMS: atom_id res chain seq x y z
N LYS A 1 1.87 1.72 13.78
CA LYS A 1 1.23 0.40 13.82
C LYS A 1 0.15 0.36 12.73
N LYS A 2 0.20 -0.64 11.82
CA LYS A 2 -0.84 -0.90 10.82
C LYS A 2 -1.43 -2.29 11.03
N GLN A 3 -2.73 -2.41 10.79
CA GLN A 3 -3.48 -3.67 10.81
C GLN A 3 -4.29 -3.77 9.52
N PRO A 4 -4.56 -4.99 9.02
CA PRO A 4 -5.49 -5.17 7.91
C PRO A 4 -6.87 -4.64 8.28
N LEU A 5 -7.60 -4.10 7.31
CA LEU A 5 -8.98 -3.70 7.50
C LEU A 5 -9.83 -4.89 7.99
N PHE A 6 -10.74 -4.61 8.91
CA PHE A 6 -11.67 -5.57 9.53
C PHE A 6 -11.02 -6.70 10.34
N GLU A 7 -9.70 -6.63 10.59
CA GLU A 7 -9.08 -7.59 11.50
C GLU A 7 -9.25 -7.16 12.95
N LYS A 8 -9.54 -8.14 13.82
CA LYS A 8 -9.71 -7.88 15.26
C LYS A 8 -8.42 -7.34 15.87
N SER A 9 -8.54 -6.39 16.80
CA SER A 9 -7.40 -5.68 17.42
C SER A 9 -6.40 -6.57 18.17
N SER A 10 -6.80 -7.78 18.56
CA SER A 10 -5.96 -8.80 19.19
C SER A 10 -5.15 -9.63 18.19
N ALA A 11 -5.30 -9.38 16.90
CA ALA A 11 -4.68 -10.19 15.87
C ALA A 11 -3.16 -9.99 15.85
N LYS A 12 -2.45 -11.10 15.65
CA LYS A 12 -0.98 -11.11 15.49
C LYS A 12 -0.51 -10.53 14.14
N ASN A 13 -1.45 -10.26 13.22
CA ASN A 13 -1.18 -9.76 11.88
C ASN A 13 -1.01 -8.23 11.87
N VAL A 14 0.04 -7.75 12.52
CA VAL A 14 0.33 -6.31 12.68
C VAL A 14 1.66 -6.00 12.03
N ARG A 15 1.71 -4.93 11.25
CA ARG A 15 2.95 -4.38 10.69
C ARG A 15 3.29 -3.06 11.38
N TYR A 16 4.56 -2.89 11.76
CA TYR A 16 5.08 -1.60 12.20
C TYR A 16 5.80 -0.94 11.04
N VAL A 17 5.42 0.28 10.74
CA VAL A 17 5.99 1.06 9.64
C VAL A 17 6.40 2.44 10.11
N ILE A 18 7.45 2.98 9.52
CA ILE A 18 7.84 4.38 9.67
C ILE A 18 6.93 5.17 8.73
N GLU A 19 6.15 6.12 9.25
CA GLU A 19 5.21 6.90 8.44
C GLU A 19 5.88 8.08 7.73
N ASP A 20 6.89 8.64 8.33
CA ASP A 20 7.67 9.74 7.74
C ASP A 20 8.49 9.25 6.54
N ASN A 21 8.34 9.93 5.39
CA ASN A 21 8.98 9.52 4.15
C ASN A 21 10.49 9.74 4.17
N PHE A 22 10.96 10.82 4.83
CA PHE A 22 12.38 11.09 4.97
C PHE A 22 13.05 10.01 5.83
N PHE A 23 12.50 9.70 6.99
CA PHE A 23 13.04 8.63 7.84
C PHE A 23 12.94 7.25 7.17
N THR A 24 11.89 6.98 6.40
CA THR A 24 11.81 5.74 5.60
C THR A 24 12.96 5.64 4.61
N PHE A 25 13.29 6.73 3.90
CA PHE A 25 14.43 6.80 3.00
C PHE A 25 15.76 6.68 3.78
N TRP A 26 15.90 7.46 4.86
CA TRP A 26 17.11 7.50 5.68
C TRP A 26 17.50 6.13 6.21
N PHE A 27 16.58 5.43 6.88
CA PHE A 27 16.87 4.13 7.44
C PHE A 27 17.10 3.06 6.38
N ARG A 28 16.41 3.15 5.25
CA ARG A 28 16.55 2.17 4.18
C ARG A 28 17.86 2.29 3.41
N PHE A 29 18.33 3.51 3.14
CA PHE A 29 19.43 3.77 2.22
C PHE A 29 20.67 4.36 2.89
N ILE A 30 20.50 5.21 3.88
CA ILE A 30 21.61 5.92 4.52
C ILE A 30 22.10 5.16 5.74
N TYR A 31 21.25 4.97 6.72
CA TYR A 31 21.63 4.30 7.98
C TYR A 31 22.07 2.85 7.75
N LYS A 32 21.32 2.09 6.97
CA LYS A 32 21.64 0.69 6.67
C LYS A 32 23.01 0.50 6.02
N TYR A 33 23.47 1.47 5.24
CA TYR A 33 24.73 1.44 4.49
C TYR A 33 25.74 2.48 4.98
N SER A 34 25.64 2.91 6.24
CA SER A 34 26.52 3.91 6.84
C SER A 34 28.00 3.52 6.73
N TYR A 35 28.33 2.24 6.82
CA TYR A 35 29.69 1.74 6.64
C TYR A 35 30.30 2.07 5.27
N MET A 36 29.49 2.17 4.21
CA MET A 36 29.97 2.63 2.89
C MET A 36 30.20 4.13 2.88
N LEU A 37 29.37 4.90 3.61
CA LEU A 37 29.51 6.35 3.74
C LEU A 37 30.73 6.73 4.56
N GLU A 38 31.06 5.96 5.61
CA GLU A 38 32.25 6.16 6.45
C GLU A 38 33.55 6.06 5.66
N ILE A 39 33.60 5.22 4.63
CA ILE A 39 34.74 5.11 3.71
C ILE A 39 34.57 5.94 2.43
N GLU A 40 33.60 6.87 2.41
CA GLU A 40 33.31 7.77 1.29
C GLU A 40 32.97 7.08 -0.04
N ASN A 41 32.49 5.82 0.02
CA ASN A 41 32.08 5.06 -1.17
C ASN A 41 30.66 5.42 -1.61
N TYR A 42 30.46 6.66 -2.04
CA TYR A 42 29.17 7.22 -2.44
C TYR A 42 28.60 6.54 -3.70
N GLU A 43 29.46 6.09 -4.59
CA GLU A 43 29.00 5.43 -5.82
C GLU A 43 28.31 4.10 -5.55
N SER A 44 28.78 3.32 -4.59
CA SER A 44 28.09 2.09 -4.16
C SER A 44 26.73 2.39 -3.54
N VAL A 45 26.63 3.45 -2.74
CA VAL A 45 25.34 3.87 -2.14
C VAL A 45 24.35 4.31 -3.21
N LYS A 46 24.80 5.11 -4.20
CA LYS A 46 23.96 5.49 -5.36
C LYS A 46 23.47 4.27 -6.14
N THR A 47 24.33 3.29 -6.36
CA THR A 47 23.97 2.04 -7.05
C THR A 47 22.87 1.30 -6.31
N ILE A 48 22.96 1.21 -4.98
CA ILE A 48 21.94 0.57 -4.15
C ILE A 48 20.62 1.35 -4.20
N ILE A 49 20.67 2.68 -4.10
CA ILE A 49 19.48 3.53 -4.21
C ILE A 49 18.79 3.29 -5.56
N ASN A 50 19.54 3.34 -6.67
CA ASN A 50 18.98 3.14 -8.00
C ASN A 50 18.37 1.75 -8.18
N ARG A 51 18.99 0.72 -7.63
CA ARG A 51 18.48 -0.67 -7.67
C ARG A 51 17.12 -0.79 -6.97
N ASP A 52 16.99 -0.18 -5.81
CA ASP A 52 15.84 -0.37 -4.92
C ASP A 52 14.80 0.77 -5.02
N TYR A 53 15.06 1.79 -5.85
CA TYR A 53 14.23 2.99 -5.95
C TYR A 53 12.81 2.70 -6.41
N GLU A 54 12.62 1.75 -7.32
CA GLU A 54 11.29 1.40 -7.81
C GLU A 54 10.39 0.87 -6.68
N THR A 55 10.92 -0.01 -5.85
CA THR A 55 10.18 -0.54 -4.70
C THR A 55 9.90 0.54 -3.66
N PHE A 56 10.89 1.40 -3.38
CA PHE A 56 10.73 2.50 -2.43
C PHE A 56 9.67 3.51 -2.92
N SER A 57 9.78 3.94 -4.17
CA SER A 57 8.86 4.94 -4.73
C SER A 57 7.44 4.38 -4.93
N GLY A 58 7.30 3.07 -5.18
CA GLY A 58 5.99 2.40 -5.18
C GLY A 58 5.29 2.53 -3.83
N LEU A 59 6.00 2.27 -2.73
CA LEU A 59 5.46 2.46 -1.38
C LEU A 59 5.07 3.93 -1.10
N MET A 60 5.87 4.89 -1.59
CA MET A 60 5.55 6.31 -1.44
C MET A 60 4.30 6.68 -2.23
N LEU A 61 4.12 6.11 -3.42
CA LEU A 61 2.95 6.33 -4.27
C LEU A 61 1.66 5.80 -3.62
N GLU A 62 1.70 4.62 -3.00
CA GLU A 62 0.57 4.09 -2.23
C GLU A 62 0.16 5.05 -1.09
N ARG A 63 1.16 5.59 -0.36
CA ARG A 63 0.92 6.57 0.71
C ARG A 63 0.29 7.85 0.19
N TYR A 64 0.79 8.33 -0.95
CA TYR A 64 0.28 9.52 -1.62
C TYR A 64 -1.20 9.34 -1.98
N PHE A 65 -1.56 8.29 -2.71
CA PHE A 65 -2.95 8.06 -3.09
C PHE A 65 -3.87 7.81 -1.90
N ARG A 66 -3.41 7.10 -0.89
CA ARG A 66 -4.18 6.95 0.35
C ARG A 66 -4.48 8.31 0.98
N ARG A 67 -3.52 9.21 1.02
CA ARG A 67 -3.70 10.57 1.52
C ARG A 67 -4.70 11.36 0.68
N VAL A 68 -4.55 11.33 -0.64
CA VAL A 68 -5.48 11.98 -1.57
C VAL A 68 -6.91 11.47 -1.38
N LEU A 69 -7.10 10.16 -1.24
CA LEU A 69 -8.43 9.58 -1.03
C LEU A 69 -9.05 9.99 0.32
N ILE A 70 -8.24 10.09 1.37
CA ILE A 70 -8.68 10.60 2.68
C ILE A 70 -9.12 12.07 2.56
N GLU A 71 -8.35 12.89 1.88
CA GLU A 71 -8.62 14.33 1.71
C GLU A 71 -9.88 14.61 0.89
N ARG A 72 -10.26 13.70 -0.01
CA ARG A 72 -11.52 13.80 -0.77
C ARG A 72 -12.79 13.67 0.08
N GLN A 73 -12.68 13.12 1.29
CA GLN A 73 -13.81 12.93 2.23
C GLN A 73 -15.00 12.15 1.63
N ALA A 74 -14.74 11.32 0.61
CA ALA A 74 -15.76 10.55 -0.08
C ALA A 74 -15.97 9.14 0.53
N TYR A 75 -15.12 8.76 1.46
CA TYR A 75 -15.14 7.43 2.08
C TYR A 75 -15.24 7.53 3.59
N THR A 76 -15.96 6.61 4.19
CA THR A 76 -16.11 6.49 5.65
C THR A 76 -14.99 5.69 6.30
N ARG A 77 -14.32 4.81 5.51
CA ARG A 77 -13.19 4.01 5.97
C ARG A 77 -12.20 3.76 4.82
N ILE A 78 -10.91 3.89 5.12
CA ILE A 78 -9.82 3.63 4.16
C ILE A 78 -8.71 2.87 4.87
N GLY A 79 -8.20 1.81 4.24
CA GLY A 79 -7.05 1.06 4.75
C GLY A 79 -6.48 0.12 3.70
N GLY A 80 -5.49 -0.66 4.07
CA GLY A 80 -4.98 -1.79 3.29
C GLY A 80 -5.47 -3.09 3.86
N TRP A 81 -5.32 -4.15 3.09
CA TRP A 81 -5.59 -5.48 3.57
C TRP A 81 -4.51 -6.46 3.11
N TRP A 82 -4.17 -7.40 3.96
CA TRP A 82 -3.30 -8.55 3.66
C TRP A 82 -3.75 -9.74 4.47
N ASP A 83 -3.63 -10.91 3.89
CA ASP A 83 -3.95 -12.15 4.59
C ASP A 83 -2.82 -12.54 5.58
N ARG A 84 -3.10 -13.51 6.45
CA ARG A 84 -2.13 -13.95 7.47
C ARG A 84 -0.88 -14.60 6.90
N LYS A 85 -0.98 -15.16 5.70
CA LYS A 85 0.15 -15.79 5.01
C LYS A 85 0.98 -14.79 4.21
N GLY A 86 0.42 -13.59 3.93
CA GLY A 86 1.04 -12.59 3.08
C GLY A 86 0.99 -12.94 1.59
N GLU A 87 0.12 -13.87 1.20
CA GLU A 87 -0.05 -14.28 -0.20
C GLU A 87 -0.93 -13.30 -0.99
N ASN A 88 -1.89 -12.68 -0.31
CA ASN A 88 -2.78 -11.69 -0.88
C ASN A 88 -2.65 -10.37 -0.15
N GLU A 89 -2.39 -9.31 -0.89
CA GLU A 89 -2.32 -7.95 -0.37
C GLU A 89 -3.06 -7.00 -1.31
N ILE A 90 -3.89 -6.12 -0.75
CA ILE A 90 -4.59 -5.05 -1.45
C ILE A 90 -4.09 -3.73 -0.92
N ASP A 91 -3.59 -2.87 -1.80
CA ASP A 91 -2.93 -1.62 -1.43
C ASP A 91 -3.89 -0.67 -0.70
N ILE A 92 -5.11 -0.50 -1.26
CA ILE A 92 -6.13 0.35 -0.66
C ILE A 92 -7.51 -0.28 -0.84
N VAL A 93 -8.24 -0.37 0.26
CA VAL A 93 -9.68 -0.68 0.30
C VAL A 93 -10.37 0.54 0.88
N ALA A 94 -11.35 1.09 0.17
CA ALA A 94 -12.10 2.26 0.57
C ALA A 94 -13.60 1.96 0.61
N GLU A 95 -14.23 2.26 1.74
CA GLU A 95 -15.64 2.03 2.01
C GLU A 95 -16.40 3.35 2.15
N ASN A 96 -17.55 3.42 1.53
CA ASN A 96 -18.60 4.37 1.89
C ASN A 96 -19.77 3.59 2.48
N GLU A 97 -19.83 3.54 3.80
CA GLU A 97 -20.84 2.79 4.55
C GLU A 97 -22.24 3.36 4.35
N LEU A 98 -22.37 4.66 4.13
CA LEU A 98 -23.66 5.34 3.96
C LEU A 98 -24.33 5.01 2.63
N ASP A 99 -23.53 4.85 1.59
CA ASP A 99 -24.00 4.52 0.24
C ASP A 99 -23.88 3.02 -0.08
N GLU A 100 -23.38 2.23 0.87
CA GLU A 100 -23.10 0.78 0.72
C GLU A 100 -22.23 0.51 -0.53
N GLU A 101 -21.16 1.26 -0.67
CA GLU A 101 -20.19 1.13 -1.75
C GLU A 101 -18.80 0.80 -1.21
N ALA A 102 -18.06 -0.06 -1.91
CA ALA A 102 -16.67 -0.33 -1.62
C ALA A 102 -15.83 -0.34 -2.90
N THR A 103 -14.65 0.26 -2.84
CA THR A 103 -13.71 0.30 -3.96
C THR A 103 -12.38 -0.30 -3.55
N PHE A 104 -11.89 -1.22 -4.35
CA PHE A 104 -10.58 -1.82 -4.24
C PHE A 104 -9.61 -1.15 -5.22
N PHE A 105 -8.44 -0.75 -4.72
CA PHE A 105 -7.42 -0.08 -5.54
C PHE A 105 -6.13 -0.90 -5.58
N GLU A 106 -5.56 -1.01 -6.77
CA GLU A 106 -4.18 -1.43 -7.00
C GLU A 106 -3.37 -0.19 -7.40
N VAL A 107 -2.21 -0.01 -6.78
CA VAL A 107 -1.32 1.14 -7.05
C VAL A 107 -0.03 0.64 -7.69
N LYS A 108 0.29 1.12 -8.87
CA LYS A 108 1.55 0.82 -9.58
C LYS A 108 2.19 2.08 -10.10
N ARG A 109 3.52 2.11 -10.23
CA ARG A 109 4.21 3.26 -10.81
C ARG A 109 3.82 3.51 -12.27
N LYS A 110 3.64 2.43 -13.04
CA LYS A 110 3.23 2.46 -14.44
C LYS A 110 1.84 1.84 -14.59
N ALA A 111 0.97 2.50 -15.33
CA ALA A 111 -0.39 2.03 -15.60
C ALA A 111 -0.41 0.62 -16.24
N ASP A 112 0.53 0.35 -17.15
CA ASP A 112 0.66 -0.94 -17.84
C ASP A 112 0.94 -2.13 -16.89
N ASN A 113 1.40 -1.87 -15.68
CA ASN A 113 1.68 -2.90 -14.67
C ASN A 113 0.45 -3.20 -13.79
N ILE A 114 -0.66 -2.52 -14.01
CA ILE A 114 -1.90 -2.76 -13.29
C ILE A 114 -2.65 -3.92 -13.94
N ASP A 115 -2.86 -4.99 -13.19
CA ASP A 115 -3.66 -6.14 -13.61
C ASP A 115 -4.97 -6.17 -12.80
N MET A 116 -6.04 -5.71 -13.45
CA MET A 116 -7.37 -5.63 -12.83
C MET A 116 -7.92 -7.00 -12.45
N LYS A 117 -7.59 -8.06 -13.21
CA LYS A 117 -8.03 -9.42 -12.90
C LYS A 117 -7.36 -9.96 -11.63
N VAL A 118 -6.09 -9.62 -11.44
CA VAL A 118 -5.37 -9.94 -10.19
C VAL A 118 -6.00 -9.21 -9.01
N LEU A 119 -6.36 -7.93 -9.16
CA LEU A 119 -7.03 -7.16 -8.13
C LEU A 119 -8.40 -7.76 -7.77
N GLU A 120 -9.20 -8.14 -8.76
CA GLU A 120 -10.49 -8.82 -8.56
C GLU A 120 -10.34 -10.13 -7.78
N ASN A 121 -9.31 -10.93 -8.09
CA ASN A 121 -9.01 -12.18 -7.37
C ASN A 121 -8.62 -11.92 -5.91
N LYS A 122 -7.80 -10.92 -5.66
CA LYS A 122 -7.41 -10.49 -4.30
C LYS A 122 -8.64 -9.99 -3.52
N ALA A 123 -9.50 -9.20 -4.15
CA ALA A 123 -10.74 -8.72 -3.55
C ALA A 123 -11.70 -9.88 -3.22
N ALA A 124 -11.81 -10.87 -4.08
CA ALA A 124 -12.59 -12.07 -3.80
C ALA A 124 -12.03 -12.83 -2.57
N ALA A 125 -10.70 -12.91 -2.42
CA ALA A 125 -10.08 -13.47 -1.21
C ALA A 125 -10.40 -12.65 0.05
N PHE A 126 -10.35 -11.32 -0.04
CA PHE A 126 -10.75 -10.41 1.03
C PHE A 126 -12.21 -10.64 1.45
N LEU A 127 -13.15 -10.65 0.51
CA LEU A 127 -14.57 -10.82 0.78
C LEU A 127 -14.87 -12.17 1.46
N ARG A 128 -14.19 -13.24 1.03
CA ARG A 128 -14.31 -14.55 1.68
C ARG A 128 -13.73 -14.59 3.10
N ALA A 129 -12.57 -13.96 3.28
CA ALA A 129 -11.87 -13.96 4.56
C ALA A 129 -12.55 -13.12 5.63
N THR A 130 -13.13 -11.98 5.25
CA THR A 130 -13.73 -11.02 6.18
C THR A 130 -15.24 -11.19 6.34
N GLY A 131 -15.93 -11.65 5.30
CA GLY A 131 -17.39 -11.68 5.24
C GLY A 131 -18.04 -10.29 5.16
N GLU A 132 -17.24 -9.23 4.90
CA GLU A 132 -17.68 -7.85 4.80
C GLU A 132 -18.29 -7.52 3.42
N PHE A 133 -18.92 -6.34 3.32
CA PHE A 133 -19.47 -5.78 2.09
C PHE A 133 -20.58 -6.60 1.41
N LYS A 134 -21.33 -7.38 2.20
CA LYS A 134 -22.49 -8.10 1.68
C LYS A 134 -23.55 -7.11 1.19
N GLY A 135 -23.93 -7.24 -0.09
CA GLY A 135 -24.92 -6.35 -0.71
C GLY A 135 -24.35 -5.00 -1.18
N TYR A 136 -23.08 -4.72 -0.94
CA TYR A 136 -22.43 -3.51 -1.40
C TYR A 136 -22.18 -3.54 -2.91
N LYS A 137 -22.22 -2.34 -3.50
CA LYS A 137 -21.71 -2.12 -4.85
C LYS A 137 -20.19 -2.10 -4.83
N ILE A 138 -19.58 -3.05 -5.51
CA ILE A 138 -18.12 -3.23 -5.56
C ILE A 138 -17.55 -2.60 -6.83
N SER A 139 -16.47 -1.84 -6.67
CA SER A 139 -15.72 -1.23 -7.76
C SER A 139 -14.23 -1.55 -7.64
N TYR A 140 -13.54 -1.57 -8.78
CA TYR A 140 -12.10 -1.81 -8.87
C TYR A 140 -11.44 -0.68 -9.63
N LYS A 141 -10.32 -0.15 -9.14
CA LYS A 141 -9.59 0.95 -9.77
C LYS A 141 -8.10 0.74 -9.70
N GLY A 142 -7.42 1.00 -10.81
CA GLY A 142 -5.97 1.14 -10.86
C GLY A 142 -5.59 2.60 -10.69
N LEU A 143 -4.50 2.85 -9.97
CA LEU A 143 -3.89 4.17 -9.81
C LEU A 143 -2.40 4.08 -10.14
N SER A 144 -1.91 5.05 -10.90
CA SER A 144 -0.52 5.12 -11.32
C SER A 144 0.04 6.54 -11.21
N MET A 145 1.30 6.73 -11.59
CA MET A 145 1.89 8.07 -11.65
C MET A 145 1.16 9.00 -12.65
N ASP A 146 0.42 8.43 -13.60
CA ASP A 146 -0.35 9.21 -14.57
C ASP A 146 -1.63 9.84 -13.93
N ASP A 147 -2.00 9.40 -12.72
CA ASP A 147 -3.17 9.88 -11.98
C ASP A 147 -2.82 10.92 -10.89
N MET A 148 -1.56 11.36 -10.84
CA MET A 148 -1.06 12.32 -9.85
C MET A 148 -1.45 13.76 -10.16
#